data_5460478ec514dba74855ff53c35ab612
#
_entry.id   5460478ec514dba74855ff53c35ab612
#
_cell.length_a   1.000
_cell.length_b   1.000
_cell.length_c   1.000
_cell.angle_alpha   90.00
_cell.angle_beta   90.00
_cell.angle_gamma   90.00
#
_symmetry.space_group_name_H-M   'P 1'
#
loop_
_entity.id
_entity.type
_entity.pdbx_description
1 polymer ?
#
loop_
_entity_poly.entity_id
_entity_poly.type
_entity_poly.pdbx_seq_one_letter_code
_entity_poly.pdbx_strand_id
1 'polypeptide(L)'
;MNIVNTLAYYDDKAKEFCENTVNADVSPQRDRFLSNLTKGNRILDFGCGSGRDTKAFLELGYEVEAIDGSKELCKVASEYTGIEVKNMFFNELDAVERYDGIWACSSILHVSKEELKTVLKKMVIALKVGGVIYTSFKYGDFEGERNGRYFSDFTEESFREYISDCPEMQIIDIWITGDVRPGRGEEKWLNLILKK
;
A
#
# COMPACT_ATOMS: atom_id res chain seq x y z
N MET A 1 -10.57 -3.69 16.75
CA MET A 1 -9.68 -4.47 17.63
C MET A 1 -8.44 -5.02 16.92
N ASN A 2 -8.56 -5.44 15.67
CA ASN A 2 -7.46 -6.07 14.91
C ASN A 2 -6.31 -5.13 14.51
N ILE A 3 -6.59 -3.86 14.25
CA ILE A 3 -5.57 -2.88 13.83
C ILE A 3 -4.59 -2.56 14.97
N VAL A 4 -5.04 -2.59 16.23
CA VAL A 4 -4.21 -2.27 17.41
C VAL A 4 -3.05 -3.26 17.55
N ASN A 5 -3.30 -4.57 17.37
CA ASN A 5 -2.26 -5.59 17.46
C ASN A 5 -1.24 -5.45 16.31
N THR A 6 -1.73 -5.18 15.10
CA THR A 6 -0.89 -4.97 13.93
C THR A 6 0.02 -3.74 14.11
N LEU A 7 -0.50 -2.63 14.61
CA LEU A 7 0.29 -1.42 14.86
C LEU A 7 1.30 -1.62 15.98
N ALA A 8 0.91 -2.26 17.09
CA ALA A 8 1.83 -2.61 18.17
C ALA A 8 3.01 -3.48 17.66
N TYR A 9 2.73 -4.46 16.78
CA TYR A 9 3.77 -5.25 16.13
C TYR A 9 4.77 -4.39 15.35
N TYR A 10 4.28 -3.42 14.57
CA TYR A 10 5.15 -2.56 13.77
C TYR A 10 5.89 -1.52 14.62
N ASP A 11 5.29 -0.99 15.69
CA ASP A 11 5.96 -0.10 16.62
C ASP A 11 7.10 -0.84 17.35
N ASP A 12 6.84 -2.04 17.85
CA ASP A 12 7.83 -2.85 18.58
C ASP A 12 9.00 -3.32 17.67
N LYS A 13 8.72 -3.56 16.40
CA LYS A 13 9.67 -4.14 15.44
C LYS A 13 10.11 -3.19 14.33
N ALA A 14 9.90 -1.88 14.47
CA ALA A 14 10.13 -0.91 13.41
C ALA A 14 11.54 -1.00 12.81
N LYS A 15 12.57 -1.08 13.66
CA LYS A 15 13.95 -1.17 13.21
C LYS A 15 14.23 -2.45 12.43
N GLU A 16 13.86 -3.60 12.98
CA GLU A 16 14.02 -4.91 12.33
C GLU A 16 13.27 -4.96 10.99
N PHE A 17 12.05 -4.42 10.96
CA PHE A 17 11.24 -4.34 9.76
C PHE A 17 11.91 -3.49 8.68
N CYS A 18 12.43 -2.31 9.04
CA CYS A 18 13.13 -1.44 8.09
C CYS A 18 14.40 -2.10 7.52
N GLU A 19 15.23 -2.72 8.36
CA GLU A 19 16.43 -3.45 7.93
C GLU A 19 16.11 -4.55 6.91
N ASN A 20 14.99 -5.25 7.10
CA ASN A 20 14.54 -6.35 6.25
C ASN A 20 13.81 -5.92 4.97
N THR A 21 13.37 -4.66 4.87
CA THR A 21 12.50 -4.22 3.76
C THR A 21 13.07 -3.08 2.92
N VAL A 22 13.95 -2.25 3.49
CA VAL A 22 14.47 -1.06 2.82
C VAL A 22 15.23 -1.37 1.51
N ASN A 23 15.87 -2.54 1.44
CA ASN A 23 16.61 -2.99 0.25
C ASN A 23 15.85 -4.01 -0.61
N ALA A 24 14.57 -4.27 -0.30
CA ALA A 24 13.77 -5.20 -1.09
C ALA A 24 13.41 -4.57 -2.44
N ASP A 25 13.74 -5.25 -3.54
CA ASP A 25 13.52 -4.72 -4.89
C ASP A 25 12.07 -4.93 -5.33
N VAL A 26 11.32 -3.83 -5.38
CA VAL A 26 9.98 -3.74 -5.97
C VAL A 26 9.94 -2.79 -7.16
N SER A 27 11.09 -2.51 -7.77
CA SER A 27 11.17 -1.64 -8.95
C SER A 27 10.26 -2.10 -10.10
N PRO A 28 10.11 -3.41 -10.41
CA PRO A 28 9.19 -3.82 -11.47
C PRO A 28 7.74 -3.42 -11.20
N GLN A 29 7.29 -3.47 -9.94
CA GLN A 29 5.95 -3.05 -9.55
C GLN A 29 5.79 -1.52 -9.62
N ARG A 30 6.81 -0.77 -9.17
CA ARG A 30 6.82 0.70 -9.30
C ARG A 30 6.79 1.15 -10.74
N ASP A 31 7.62 0.58 -11.60
CA ASP A 31 7.67 0.92 -13.03
C ASP A 31 6.33 0.67 -13.70
N ARG A 32 5.67 -0.45 -13.34
CA ARG A 32 4.35 -0.79 -13.84
C ARG A 32 3.27 0.19 -13.36
N PHE A 33 3.32 0.62 -12.10
CA PHE A 33 2.45 1.68 -11.57
C PHE A 33 2.71 3.01 -12.27
N LEU A 34 3.96 3.45 -12.36
CA LEU A 34 4.33 4.71 -12.97
C LEU A 34 3.99 4.78 -14.47
N SER A 35 4.06 3.67 -15.20
CA SER A 35 3.65 3.61 -16.60
C SER A 35 2.16 3.89 -16.82
N ASN A 36 1.34 3.71 -15.78
CA ASN A 36 -0.09 4.02 -15.77
C ASN A 36 -0.40 5.42 -15.23
N LEU A 37 0.59 6.11 -14.64
CA LEU A 37 0.46 7.48 -14.14
C LEU A 37 0.67 8.49 -15.29
N THR A 38 -0.34 8.62 -16.16
CA THR A 38 -0.21 9.35 -17.43
C THR A 38 -0.31 10.87 -17.32
N LYS A 39 -0.77 11.38 -16.18
CA LYS A 39 -0.94 12.83 -15.91
C LYS A 39 -0.60 13.14 -14.47
N GLY A 40 0.08 14.28 -14.26
CA GLY A 40 0.46 14.74 -12.94
C GLY A 40 1.64 13.96 -12.36
N ASN A 41 2.04 14.35 -11.16
CA ASN A 41 3.23 13.82 -10.50
C ASN A 41 3.07 13.67 -8.98
N ARG A 42 1.84 13.85 -8.45
CA ARG A 42 1.62 13.78 -6.99
C ARG A 42 1.18 12.39 -6.57
N ILE A 43 2.00 11.74 -5.77
CA ILE A 43 1.80 10.38 -5.27
C ILE A 43 1.58 10.42 -3.75
N LEU A 44 0.62 9.64 -3.28
CA LEU A 44 0.49 9.27 -1.87
C LEU A 44 1.08 7.87 -1.66
N ASP A 45 2.12 7.75 -0.84
CA ASP A 45 2.60 6.47 -0.33
C ASP A 45 1.78 6.11 0.92
N PHE A 46 0.86 5.16 0.76
CA PHE A 46 -0.21 4.86 1.69
C PHE A 46 0.13 3.62 2.52
N GLY A 47 0.78 3.84 3.66
CA GLY A 47 1.42 2.84 4.49
C GLY A 47 2.86 2.59 4.05
N CYS A 48 3.68 3.65 4.14
CA CYS A 48 5.02 3.70 3.53
C CYS A 48 6.06 2.80 4.22
N GLY A 49 5.78 2.32 5.43
CA GLY A 49 6.68 1.43 6.18
C GLY A 49 8.07 2.03 6.37
N SER A 50 9.10 1.42 5.78
CA SER A 50 10.48 1.91 5.86
C SER A 50 10.77 3.19 5.05
N GLY A 51 9.81 3.68 4.27
CA GLY A 51 10.03 4.80 3.36
C GLY A 51 10.77 4.46 2.07
N ARG A 52 11.01 3.16 1.80
CA ARG A 52 11.72 2.67 0.60
C ARG A 52 11.13 3.24 -0.69
N ASP A 53 9.83 3.10 -0.88
CA ASP A 53 9.17 3.52 -2.11
C ASP A 53 8.97 5.03 -2.16
N THR A 54 8.67 5.67 -1.02
CA THR A 54 8.66 7.13 -0.88
C THR A 54 9.96 7.73 -1.40
N LYS A 55 11.11 7.23 -0.94
CA LYS A 55 12.43 7.73 -1.37
C LYS A 55 12.65 7.53 -2.86
N ALA A 56 12.31 6.36 -3.39
CA ALA A 56 12.45 6.07 -4.81
C ALA A 56 11.60 7.01 -5.68
N PHE A 57 10.36 7.31 -5.29
CA PHE A 57 9.53 8.27 -6.01
C PHE A 57 10.08 9.70 -5.95
N LEU A 58 10.61 10.13 -4.80
CA LEU A 58 11.26 11.45 -4.66
C LEU A 58 12.50 11.56 -5.57
N GLU A 59 13.34 10.53 -5.63
CA GLU A 59 14.52 10.47 -6.49
C GLU A 59 14.16 10.49 -7.99
N LEU A 60 12.99 9.97 -8.36
CA LEU A 60 12.43 10.06 -9.70
C LEU A 60 11.75 11.41 -10.02
N GLY A 61 11.70 12.33 -9.05
CA GLY A 61 11.17 13.70 -9.24
C GLY A 61 9.66 13.83 -9.01
N TYR A 62 9.00 12.87 -8.38
CA TYR A 62 7.59 12.97 -8.02
C TYR A 62 7.40 13.81 -6.75
N GLU A 63 6.25 14.48 -6.66
CA GLU A 63 5.77 15.08 -5.41
C GLU A 63 5.15 13.96 -4.54
N VAL A 64 5.76 13.67 -3.40
CA VAL A 64 5.33 12.55 -2.56
C VAL A 64 4.83 13.04 -1.21
N GLU A 65 3.66 12.59 -0.83
CA GLU A 65 3.18 12.58 0.54
C GLU A 65 3.19 11.14 1.02
N ALA A 66 3.59 10.92 2.28
CA ALA A 66 3.67 9.58 2.85
C ALA A 66 2.98 9.53 4.22
N ILE A 67 2.28 8.43 4.46
CA ILE A 67 1.65 8.15 5.75
C ILE A 67 1.95 6.74 6.21
N ASP A 68 1.95 6.55 7.53
CA ASP A 68 1.95 5.22 8.15
C ASP A 68 1.18 5.25 9.48
N GLY A 69 0.58 4.12 9.86
CA GLY A 69 -0.13 3.99 11.14
C GLY A 69 0.79 3.81 12.34
N SER A 70 2.02 3.33 12.14
CA SER A 70 3.03 3.14 13.18
C SER A 70 3.83 4.44 13.38
N LYS A 71 3.84 4.94 14.62
CA LYS A 71 4.62 6.14 14.98
C LYS A 71 6.12 5.93 14.81
N GLU A 72 6.59 4.74 15.15
CA GLU A 72 8.02 4.43 15.07
C GLU A 72 8.46 4.29 13.61
N LEU A 73 7.64 3.68 12.73
CA LEU A 73 7.92 3.67 11.30
C LEU A 73 7.91 5.07 10.70
N CYS A 74 6.97 5.93 11.08
CA CYS A 74 6.94 7.33 10.62
C CYS A 74 8.25 8.07 10.92
N LYS A 75 8.82 7.88 12.14
CA LYS A 75 10.11 8.51 12.50
C LYS A 75 11.24 8.01 11.62
N VAL A 76 11.39 6.69 11.51
CA VAL A 76 12.47 6.06 10.70
C VAL A 76 12.32 6.46 9.23
N ALA A 77 11.11 6.41 8.68
CA ALA A 77 10.86 6.77 7.30
C ALA A 77 11.10 8.26 7.04
N SER A 78 10.73 9.15 7.97
CA SER A 78 11.01 10.59 7.82
C SER A 78 12.50 10.89 7.79
N GLU A 79 13.29 10.26 8.67
CA GLU A 79 14.75 10.38 8.67
C GLU A 79 15.38 9.84 7.38
N TYR A 80 14.89 8.70 6.90
CA TYR A 80 15.43 8.04 5.71
C TYR A 80 15.10 8.79 4.41
N THR A 81 13.87 9.34 4.30
CA THR A 81 13.39 9.98 3.07
C THR A 81 13.69 11.46 3.00
N GLY A 82 13.87 12.14 4.15
CA GLY A 82 14.06 13.59 4.25
C GLY A 82 12.75 14.40 4.15
N ILE A 83 11.59 13.77 4.12
CA ILE A 83 10.28 14.43 4.19
C ILE A 83 9.54 14.01 5.47
N GLU A 84 8.55 14.80 5.87
CA GLU A 84 7.66 14.41 6.96
C GLU A 84 6.74 13.25 6.52
N VAL A 85 6.81 12.13 7.24
CA VAL A 85 5.83 11.02 7.14
C VAL A 85 4.78 11.22 8.21
N LYS A 86 3.51 11.37 7.82
CA LYS A 86 2.42 11.63 8.75
C LYS A 86 1.97 10.35 9.42
N ASN A 87 1.84 10.39 10.75
CA ASN A 87 1.20 9.29 11.45
C ASN A 87 -0.33 9.41 11.27
N MET A 88 -0.89 8.51 10.46
CA MET A 88 -2.30 8.54 10.07
C MET A 88 -2.79 7.12 9.79
N PHE A 89 -3.98 6.78 10.26
CA PHE A 89 -4.62 5.52 9.94
C PHE A 89 -5.30 5.58 8.56
N PHE A 90 -5.47 4.44 7.92
CA PHE A 90 -6.06 4.37 6.57
C PHE A 90 -7.49 4.96 6.50
N ASN A 91 -8.27 4.77 7.56
CA ASN A 91 -9.64 5.29 7.64
C ASN A 91 -9.71 6.81 7.93
N GLU A 92 -8.60 7.47 8.21
CA GLU A 92 -8.51 8.91 8.44
C GLU A 92 -8.23 9.71 7.15
N LEU A 93 -7.94 9.02 6.02
CA LEU A 93 -7.74 9.72 4.74
C LEU A 93 -8.98 10.54 4.38
N ASP A 94 -8.81 11.87 4.28
CA ASP A 94 -9.86 12.86 4.01
C ASP A 94 -9.59 13.73 2.77
N ALA A 95 -8.50 13.46 2.06
CA ALA A 95 -8.14 14.19 0.84
C ALA A 95 -9.22 14.00 -0.25
N VAL A 96 -9.43 15.04 -1.06
CA VAL A 96 -10.36 15.04 -2.19
C VAL A 96 -9.61 15.47 -3.44
N GLU A 97 -9.66 14.66 -4.49
CA GLU A 97 -9.04 14.90 -5.82
C GLU A 97 -7.63 15.52 -5.75
N ARG A 98 -6.83 14.99 -4.83
CA ARG A 98 -5.50 15.52 -4.51
C ARG A 98 -4.38 14.80 -5.24
N TYR A 99 -4.48 13.47 -5.39
CA TYR A 99 -3.39 12.63 -5.87
C TYR A 99 -3.62 12.16 -7.31
N ASP A 100 -2.54 12.08 -8.07
CA ASP A 100 -2.51 11.45 -9.40
C ASP A 100 -2.32 9.95 -9.28
N GLY A 101 -1.63 9.51 -8.22
CA GLY A 101 -1.45 8.10 -7.88
C GLY A 101 -1.47 7.84 -6.38
N ILE A 102 -1.93 6.66 -5.99
CA ILE A 102 -1.83 6.15 -4.61
C ILE A 102 -1.10 4.81 -4.67
N TRP A 103 0.00 4.73 -3.93
CA TRP A 103 0.82 3.54 -3.79
C TRP A 103 0.55 2.88 -2.44
N ALA A 104 -0.07 1.70 -2.43
CA ALA A 104 -0.43 0.94 -1.23
C ALA A 104 0.24 -0.45 -1.25
N CYS A 105 1.57 -0.46 -1.28
CA CYS A 105 2.38 -1.67 -1.40
C CYS A 105 2.41 -2.44 -0.09
N SER A 106 1.77 -3.61 -0.05
CA SER A 106 1.76 -4.51 1.11
C SER A 106 1.31 -3.81 2.40
N SER A 107 0.37 -2.87 2.31
CA SER A 107 -0.06 -2.03 3.42
C SER A 107 -1.53 -2.26 3.81
N ILE A 108 -2.49 -2.01 2.91
CA ILE A 108 -3.92 -2.09 3.21
C ILE A 108 -4.44 -3.53 3.37
N LEU A 109 -3.60 -4.54 3.16
CA LEU A 109 -3.90 -5.94 3.48
C LEU A 109 -4.08 -6.18 4.99
N HIS A 110 -3.73 -5.22 5.84
CA HIS A 110 -3.82 -5.32 7.30
C HIS A 110 -5.14 -4.82 7.89
N VAL A 111 -6.10 -4.48 7.05
CA VAL A 111 -7.47 -4.17 7.47
C VAL A 111 -8.43 -5.30 7.07
N SER A 112 -9.53 -5.45 7.80
CA SER A 112 -10.56 -6.45 7.46
C SER A 112 -11.18 -6.16 6.09
N LYS A 113 -11.71 -7.17 5.42
CA LYS A 113 -12.40 -6.99 4.14
C LYS A 113 -13.60 -6.03 4.27
N GLU A 114 -14.25 -5.98 5.44
CA GLU A 114 -15.32 -5.02 5.73
C GLU A 114 -14.80 -3.58 5.76
N GLU A 115 -13.73 -3.32 6.52
CA GLU A 115 -13.12 -1.99 6.62
C GLU A 115 -12.44 -1.56 5.32
N LEU A 116 -11.85 -2.50 4.58
CA LEU A 116 -11.17 -2.26 3.31
C LEU A 116 -12.11 -1.62 2.26
N LYS A 117 -13.41 -1.94 2.26
CA LYS A 117 -14.40 -1.25 1.39
C LYS A 117 -14.43 0.26 1.66
N THR A 118 -14.37 0.66 2.93
CA THR A 118 -14.35 2.08 3.31
C THR A 118 -13.02 2.74 2.93
N VAL A 119 -11.90 2.05 3.15
CA VAL A 119 -10.56 2.54 2.78
C VAL A 119 -10.48 2.77 1.27
N LEU A 120 -10.91 1.80 0.46
CA LEU A 120 -10.89 1.92 -1.00
C LEU A 120 -11.77 3.09 -1.49
N LYS A 121 -12.96 3.31 -0.91
CA LYS A 121 -13.79 4.47 -1.25
C LYS A 121 -13.08 5.80 -0.96
N LYS A 122 -12.40 5.91 0.18
CA LYS A 122 -11.61 7.10 0.52
C LYS A 122 -10.44 7.31 -0.44
N MET A 123 -9.75 6.23 -0.85
CA MET A 123 -8.70 6.32 -1.86
C MET A 123 -9.25 6.82 -3.20
N VAL A 124 -10.42 6.37 -3.64
CA VAL A 124 -11.08 6.88 -4.86
C VAL A 124 -11.41 8.36 -4.74
N ILE A 125 -11.94 8.81 -3.60
CA ILE A 125 -12.24 10.23 -3.36
C ILE A 125 -10.96 11.07 -3.40
N ALA A 126 -9.87 10.55 -2.83
CA ALA A 126 -8.57 11.21 -2.78
C ALA A 126 -7.87 11.29 -4.16
N LEU A 127 -8.19 10.38 -5.09
CA LEU A 127 -7.67 10.40 -6.45
C LEU A 127 -8.34 11.47 -7.30
N LYS A 128 -7.56 12.14 -8.13
CA LYS A 128 -8.06 12.91 -9.29
C LYS A 128 -8.68 11.98 -10.32
N VAL A 129 -9.51 12.54 -11.20
CA VAL A 129 -10.10 11.79 -12.32
C VAL A 129 -8.99 11.24 -13.23
N GLY A 130 -9.05 9.94 -13.47
CA GLY A 130 -8.04 9.20 -14.24
C GLY A 130 -6.79 8.82 -13.45
N GLY A 131 -6.77 9.10 -12.14
CA GLY A 131 -5.72 8.65 -11.23
C GLY A 131 -5.74 7.14 -11.02
N VAL A 132 -4.63 6.60 -10.53
CA VAL A 132 -4.43 5.16 -10.38
C VAL A 132 -4.03 4.78 -8.95
N ILE A 133 -4.42 3.59 -8.52
CA ILE A 133 -4.01 2.96 -7.27
C ILE A 133 -3.20 1.72 -7.62
N TYR A 134 -2.03 1.56 -7.04
CA TYR A 134 -1.39 0.26 -6.90
C TYR A 134 -1.68 -0.30 -5.51
N THR A 135 -2.01 -1.58 -5.43
CA THR A 135 -2.10 -2.30 -4.16
C THR A 135 -1.66 -3.74 -4.31
N SER A 136 -1.23 -4.35 -3.20
CA SER A 136 -0.87 -5.77 -3.18
C SER A 136 -1.35 -6.46 -1.91
N PHE A 137 -1.75 -7.72 -2.08
CA PHE A 137 -2.24 -8.61 -1.03
C PHE A 137 -1.47 -9.93 -1.05
N LYS A 138 -1.44 -10.65 0.06
CA LYS A 138 -1.04 -12.05 0.02
C LYS A 138 -2.03 -12.81 -0.86
N TYR A 139 -1.50 -13.73 -1.69
CA TYR A 139 -2.32 -14.54 -2.58
C TYR A 139 -2.96 -15.70 -1.80
N GLY A 140 -4.28 -15.75 -1.78
CA GLY A 140 -5.07 -16.75 -1.07
C GLY A 140 -6.46 -16.26 -0.72
N ASP A 141 -7.10 -16.95 0.21
CA ASP A 141 -8.47 -16.66 0.68
C ASP A 141 -8.55 -16.42 2.20
N PHE A 142 -7.41 -16.43 2.88
CA PHE A 142 -7.34 -16.26 4.33
C PHE A 142 -7.75 -14.85 4.76
N GLU A 143 -8.49 -14.79 5.86
CA GLU A 143 -8.74 -13.53 6.57
C GLU A 143 -8.61 -13.77 8.07
N GLY A 144 -7.78 -12.98 8.77
CA GLY A 144 -7.56 -13.12 10.21
C GLY A 144 -6.16 -12.73 10.66
N GLU A 145 -5.81 -13.11 11.87
CA GLU A 145 -4.50 -12.84 12.46
C GLU A 145 -3.47 -13.95 12.15
N ARG A 146 -2.29 -13.53 11.70
CA ARG A 146 -1.09 -14.36 11.51
C ARG A 146 0.13 -13.64 12.06
N ASN A 147 0.89 -14.31 12.92
CA ASN A 147 2.15 -13.77 13.45
C ASN A 147 2.03 -12.35 14.03
N GLY A 148 0.95 -12.10 14.80
CA GLY A 148 0.69 -10.83 15.47
C GLY A 148 0.17 -9.70 14.56
N ARG A 149 -0.20 -9.99 13.32
CA ARG A 149 -0.77 -9.03 12.36
C ARG A 149 -2.03 -9.60 11.71
N TYR A 150 -2.95 -8.73 11.41
CA TYR A 150 -4.14 -9.06 10.62
C TYR A 150 -3.82 -9.10 9.13
N PHE A 151 -4.44 -10.04 8.40
CA PHE A 151 -4.30 -10.17 6.95
C PHE A 151 -5.66 -10.43 6.31
N SER A 152 -5.89 -9.77 5.18
CA SER A 152 -6.95 -10.07 4.22
C SER A 152 -6.28 -10.48 2.92
N ASP A 153 -6.28 -11.79 2.65
CA ASP A 153 -5.71 -12.34 1.43
C ASP A 153 -6.76 -12.35 0.32
N PHE A 154 -6.30 -12.29 -0.93
CA PHE A 154 -7.16 -12.36 -2.11
C PHE A 154 -6.54 -13.22 -3.21
N THR A 155 -7.40 -13.92 -3.94
CA THR A 155 -7.11 -14.44 -5.27
C THR A 155 -7.55 -13.42 -6.33
N GLU A 156 -7.18 -13.62 -7.60
CA GLU A 156 -7.66 -12.78 -8.70
C GLU A 156 -9.19 -12.78 -8.78
N GLU A 157 -9.80 -13.95 -8.65
CA GLU A 157 -11.24 -14.13 -8.72
C GLU A 157 -11.95 -13.45 -7.55
N SER A 158 -11.51 -13.73 -6.30
CA SER A 158 -12.13 -13.17 -5.11
C SER A 158 -11.99 -11.64 -5.03
N PHE A 159 -10.89 -11.06 -5.54
CA PHE A 159 -10.75 -9.61 -5.60
C PHE A 159 -11.65 -8.97 -6.67
N ARG A 160 -11.81 -9.60 -7.83
CA ARG A 160 -12.76 -9.13 -8.86
C ARG A 160 -14.20 -9.11 -8.34
N GLU A 161 -14.61 -10.16 -7.64
CA GLU A 161 -15.91 -10.22 -6.98
C GLU A 161 -16.03 -9.11 -5.91
N TYR A 162 -15.01 -8.99 -5.05
CA TYR A 162 -14.98 -8.01 -3.96
C TYR A 162 -15.14 -6.56 -4.44
N ILE A 163 -14.52 -6.19 -5.56
CA ILE A 163 -14.55 -4.82 -6.07
C ILE A 163 -15.75 -4.54 -7.00
N SER A 164 -16.53 -5.55 -7.36
CA SER A 164 -17.69 -5.40 -8.26
C SER A 164 -18.73 -4.41 -7.76
N ASP A 165 -18.78 -4.20 -6.44
CA ASP A 165 -19.66 -3.21 -5.79
C ASP A 165 -19.08 -1.77 -5.82
N CYS A 166 -17.92 -1.56 -6.42
CA CYS A 166 -17.24 -0.25 -6.50
C CYS A 166 -17.11 0.20 -7.96
N PRO A 167 -18.21 0.67 -8.60
CA PRO A 167 -18.24 0.99 -10.03
C PRO A 167 -17.30 2.15 -10.42
N GLU A 168 -16.85 2.95 -9.46
CA GLU A 168 -15.90 4.04 -9.67
C GLU A 168 -14.46 3.58 -9.88
N MET A 169 -14.19 2.27 -9.69
CA MET A 169 -12.86 1.69 -9.87
C MET A 169 -12.85 0.59 -10.92
N GLN A 170 -11.93 0.68 -11.85
CA GLN A 170 -11.67 -0.35 -12.83
C GLN A 170 -10.33 -1.03 -12.57
N ILE A 171 -10.28 -2.36 -12.52
CA ILE A 171 -9.02 -3.11 -12.55
C ILE A 171 -8.45 -2.99 -13.96
N ILE A 172 -7.33 -2.29 -14.11
CA ILE A 172 -6.65 -2.15 -15.40
C ILE A 172 -5.47 -3.11 -15.53
N ASP A 173 -4.97 -3.63 -14.40
CA ASP A 173 -3.90 -4.60 -14.39
C ASP A 173 -3.99 -5.50 -13.14
N ILE A 174 -3.64 -6.79 -13.29
CA ILE A 174 -3.63 -7.78 -12.21
C ILE A 174 -2.60 -8.86 -12.52
N TRP A 175 -1.70 -9.14 -11.57
CA TRP A 175 -0.66 -10.17 -11.75
C TRP A 175 -0.17 -10.74 -10.42
N ILE A 176 0.50 -11.89 -10.49
CA ILE A 176 1.05 -12.60 -9.34
C ILE A 176 2.58 -12.52 -9.36
N THR A 177 3.19 -12.29 -8.19
CA THR A 177 4.64 -12.35 -7.99
C THR A 177 4.99 -13.25 -6.80
N GLY A 178 6.24 -13.68 -6.73
CA GLY A 178 6.83 -14.21 -5.49
C GLY A 178 7.16 -13.10 -4.50
N ASP A 179 7.46 -13.46 -3.26
CA ASP A 179 8.00 -12.52 -2.27
C ASP A 179 9.45 -12.20 -2.64
N VAL A 180 9.78 -10.92 -2.70
CA VAL A 180 11.13 -10.46 -3.11
C VAL A 180 12.20 -10.60 -2.01
N ARG A 181 11.78 -10.91 -0.78
CA ARG A 181 12.71 -11.08 0.35
C ARG A 181 13.39 -12.44 0.29
N PRO A 182 14.68 -12.53 0.67
CA PRO A 182 15.42 -13.78 0.69
C PRO A 182 14.70 -14.89 1.50
N GLY A 183 14.67 -16.10 0.96
CA GLY A 183 14.11 -17.29 1.62
C GLY A 183 12.57 -17.35 1.64
N ARG A 184 11.86 -16.43 0.96
CA ARG A 184 10.38 -16.36 0.95
C ARG A 184 9.75 -16.49 -0.44
N GLY A 185 10.50 -16.98 -1.41
CA GLY A 185 10.05 -17.07 -2.82
C GLY A 185 8.79 -17.92 -3.06
N GLU A 186 8.46 -18.84 -2.14
CA GLU A 186 7.23 -19.63 -2.21
C GLU A 186 5.97 -18.83 -1.84
N GLU A 187 6.12 -17.71 -1.13
CA GLU A 187 5.01 -16.85 -0.78
C GLU A 187 4.59 -16.02 -2.01
N LYS A 188 3.33 -16.09 -2.37
CA LYS A 188 2.79 -15.37 -3.53
C LYS A 188 2.08 -14.09 -3.12
N TRP A 189 2.15 -13.11 -4.00
CA TRP A 189 1.49 -11.82 -3.88
C TRP A 189 0.60 -11.56 -5.07
N LEU A 190 -0.63 -11.16 -4.82
CA LEU A 190 -1.52 -10.57 -5.79
C LEU A 190 -1.22 -9.08 -5.89
N ASN A 191 -0.94 -8.60 -7.09
CA ASN A 191 -0.68 -7.19 -7.38
C ASN A 191 -1.77 -6.65 -8.30
N LEU A 192 -2.19 -5.42 -8.07
CA LEU A 192 -3.27 -4.79 -8.83
C LEU A 192 -2.95 -3.33 -9.15
N ILE A 193 -3.38 -2.89 -10.32
CA ILE A 193 -3.53 -1.47 -10.64
C ILE A 193 -5.01 -1.21 -10.90
N LEU A 194 -5.56 -0.28 -10.13
CA LEU A 194 -6.94 0.18 -10.21
C LEU A 194 -6.94 1.60 -10.78
N LYS A 195 -7.96 1.96 -11.55
CA LYS A 195 -8.13 3.31 -12.12
C LYS A 195 -9.50 3.86 -11.75
N LYS A 196 -9.50 5.16 -11.34
CA LYS A 196 -10.71 5.95 -11.15
C LYS A 196 -11.22 6.50 -12.48
#